data_ce599af422288f6621689afd97b25443
#
_entry.id   ce599af422288f6621689afd97b25443
#
_cell.length_a   1.000
_cell.length_b   1.000
_cell.length_c   1.000
_cell.angle_alpha   90.00
_cell.angle_beta   90.00
_cell.angle_gamma   90.00
#
_symmetry.space_group_name_H-M   'P 1'
#
loop_
_entity.id
_entity.type
_entity.pdbx_description
1 polymer ?
#
loop_
_entity_poly.entity_id
_entity_poly.type
_entity_poly.pdbx_seq_one_letter_code
_entity_poly.pdbx_strand_id
1 'polypeptide(L)'
;MNVSERIAGALYGFAIGDAMGATTEFMSPKEIEREYGKVDDIIGGGWLHLKAGEVTDDTQMMLCVADALIDSDLMFGSSSFLSGCCSNFVAWFNSKPKDIGNACREAIARCKYKPFSEWFDVALSKDKLGNGALMRCLYPAILYAITGKVVFKWAAETQGNLTHFNSVCRRYNREYCDALQSLSSRCRSRRSGVSIFLPHQAGAET
;
A
#
# COMPACT_ATOMS: atom_id res chain seq x y z
N MET A 1 13.16 -11.56 17.39
CA MET A 1 12.88 -10.62 16.29
C MET A 1 12.41 -9.31 16.91
N ASN A 2 13.12 -8.22 16.68
CA ASN A 2 12.77 -6.89 17.16
C ASN A 2 11.68 -6.26 16.28
N VAL A 3 11.19 -5.06 16.62
CA VAL A 3 10.11 -4.39 15.88
C VAL A 3 10.54 -4.05 14.46
N SER A 4 11.77 -3.55 14.27
CA SER A 4 12.29 -3.20 12.95
C SER A 4 12.39 -4.41 12.01
N GLU A 5 12.85 -5.56 12.53
CA GLU A 5 12.89 -6.82 11.78
C GLU A 5 11.50 -7.28 11.36
N ARG A 6 10.50 -7.08 12.23
CA ARG A 6 9.10 -7.43 11.91
C ARG A 6 8.50 -6.51 10.84
N ILE A 7 8.80 -5.21 10.90
CA ILE A 7 8.39 -4.24 9.88
C ILE A 7 9.03 -4.62 8.53
N ALA A 8 10.35 -4.81 8.53
CA ALA A 8 11.09 -5.22 7.34
C ALA A 8 10.54 -6.52 6.77
N GLY A 9 10.30 -7.54 7.62
CA GLY A 9 9.70 -8.80 7.21
C GLY A 9 8.32 -8.65 6.58
N ALA A 10 7.47 -7.75 7.09
CA ALA A 10 6.15 -7.47 6.51
C ALA A 10 6.27 -6.79 5.14
N LEU A 11 7.15 -5.79 5.00
CA LEU A 11 7.35 -5.07 3.74
C LEU A 11 7.99 -5.97 2.66
N TYR A 12 9.05 -6.71 3.01
CA TYR A 12 9.66 -7.66 2.09
C TYR A 12 8.73 -8.81 1.74
N GLY A 13 7.99 -9.34 2.73
CA GLY A 13 7.01 -10.40 2.48
C GLY A 13 5.91 -9.97 1.53
N PHE A 14 5.47 -8.72 1.61
CA PHE A 14 4.52 -8.15 0.67
C PHE A 14 5.10 -8.06 -0.75
N ALA A 15 6.29 -7.47 -0.91
CA ALA A 15 6.94 -7.34 -2.20
C ALA A 15 7.29 -8.70 -2.84
N ILE A 16 7.69 -9.68 -2.03
CA ILE A 16 7.92 -11.06 -2.49
C ILE A 16 6.61 -11.69 -2.96
N GLY A 17 5.52 -11.52 -2.19
CA GLY A 17 4.20 -12.02 -2.56
C GLY A 17 3.68 -11.42 -3.87
N ASP A 18 3.87 -10.12 -4.07
CA ASP A 18 3.55 -9.41 -5.31
C ASP A 18 4.38 -9.97 -6.48
N ALA A 19 5.71 -10.01 -6.37
CA ALA A 19 6.60 -10.50 -7.42
C ALA A 19 6.34 -11.98 -7.79
N MET A 20 5.94 -12.82 -6.84
CA MET A 20 5.57 -14.22 -7.09
C MET A 20 4.18 -14.32 -7.72
N GLY A 21 3.21 -13.56 -7.21
CA GLY A 21 1.82 -13.60 -7.66
C GLY A 21 1.66 -13.12 -9.10
N ALA A 22 2.42 -12.11 -9.49
CA ALA A 22 2.39 -11.52 -10.82
C ALA A 22 2.70 -12.53 -11.95
N THR A 23 3.50 -13.58 -11.68
CA THR A 23 3.77 -14.64 -12.64
C THR A 23 2.52 -15.39 -13.07
N THR A 24 1.57 -15.58 -12.16
CA THR A 24 0.37 -16.40 -12.36
C THR A 24 -0.92 -15.59 -12.41
N GLU A 25 -0.82 -14.27 -12.39
CA GLU A 25 -1.97 -13.39 -12.45
C GLU A 25 -2.82 -13.65 -13.69
N PHE A 26 -4.15 -13.66 -13.53
CA PHE A 26 -5.17 -14.01 -14.53
C PHE A 26 -5.12 -15.45 -15.07
N MET A 27 -4.28 -16.33 -14.54
CA MET A 27 -4.23 -17.74 -14.92
C MET A 27 -5.19 -18.57 -14.06
N SER A 28 -5.83 -19.53 -14.68
CA SER A 28 -6.59 -20.55 -13.94
C SER A 28 -5.63 -21.55 -13.26
N PRO A 29 -6.06 -22.27 -12.20
CA PRO A 29 -5.23 -23.28 -11.56
C PRO A 29 -4.70 -24.35 -12.52
N LYS A 30 -5.51 -24.75 -13.52
CA LYS A 30 -5.09 -25.71 -14.55
C LYS A 30 -4.01 -25.17 -15.49
N GLU A 31 -4.05 -23.90 -15.81
CA GLU A 31 -3.03 -23.24 -16.62
C GLU A 31 -1.71 -23.14 -15.84
N ILE A 32 -1.78 -22.77 -14.56
CA ILE A 32 -0.62 -22.71 -13.66
C ILE A 32 0.03 -24.10 -13.56
N GLU A 33 -0.76 -25.13 -13.29
CA GLU A 33 -0.27 -26.49 -13.18
C GLU A 33 0.40 -26.99 -14.47
N ARG A 34 -0.20 -26.67 -15.63
CA ARG A 34 0.33 -27.08 -16.94
C ARG A 34 1.62 -26.36 -17.30
N GLU A 35 1.72 -25.05 -16.99
CA GLU A 35 2.83 -24.19 -17.44
C GLU A 35 4.00 -24.19 -16.46
N TYR A 36 3.71 -24.17 -15.17
CA TYR A 36 4.71 -24.02 -14.11
C TYR A 36 4.74 -25.20 -13.15
N GLY A 37 3.71 -26.04 -13.11
CA GLY A 37 3.52 -27.03 -12.07
C GLY A 37 3.26 -26.37 -10.72
N LYS A 38 4.32 -26.07 -9.99
CA LYS A 38 4.32 -25.32 -8.74
C LYS A 38 5.22 -24.10 -8.84
N VAL A 39 4.71 -22.94 -8.47
CA VAL A 39 5.50 -21.71 -8.34
C VAL A 39 5.92 -21.56 -6.88
N ASP A 40 7.18 -21.82 -6.58
CA ASP A 40 7.77 -21.70 -5.23
C ASP A 40 9.03 -20.81 -5.21
N ASP A 41 9.30 -20.11 -6.30
CA ASP A 41 10.39 -19.14 -6.42
C ASP A 41 9.92 -17.91 -7.20
N ILE A 42 10.72 -16.83 -7.17
CA ILE A 42 10.47 -15.58 -7.90
C ILE A 42 11.06 -15.72 -9.30
N ILE A 43 10.27 -16.23 -10.23
CA ILE A 43 10.73 -16.54 -11.60
C ILE A 43 10.44 -15.44 -12.61
N GLY A 44 9.57 -14.47 -12.27
CA GLY A 44 9.10 -13.45 -13.21
C GLY A 44 8.18 -14.03 -14.30
N GLY A 45 8.10 -13.39 -15.46
CA GLY A 45 7.22 -13.81 -16.56
C GLY A 45 5.81 -13.25 -16.43
N GLY A 46 4.81 -14.13 -16.59
CA GLY A 46 3.41 -13.75 -16.58
C GLY A 46 3.02 -12.86 -17.78
N TRP A 47 1.80 -12.38 -17.79
CA TRP A 47 1.26 -11.54 -18.86
C TRP A 47 1.96 -10.17 -18.98
N LEU A 48 2.62 -9.70 -17.91
CA LEU A 48 3.40 -8.46 -17.88
C LEU A 48 4.84 -8.63 -18.36
N HIS A 49 5.28 -9.85 -18.63
CA HIS A 49 6.69 -10.18 -18.98
C HIS A 49 7.69 -9.57 -17.98
N LEU A 50 7.45 -9.79 -16.69
CA LEU A 50 8.29 -9.27 -15.62
C LEU A 50 9.64 -9.99 -15.56
N LYS A 51 10.67 -9.27 -15.15
CA LYS A 51 11.93 -9.88 -14.72
C LYS A 51 11.74 -10.49 -13.34
N ALA A 52 12.53 -11.53 -13.02
CA ALA A 52 12.54 -12.10 -11.69
C ALA A 52 12.84 -11.00 -10.62
N GLY A 53 11.97 -10.88 -9.62
CA GLY A 53 12.05 -9.85 -8.58
C GLY A 53 11.45 -8.49 -8.95
N GLU A 54 10.94 -8.31 -10.16
CA GLU A 54 10.17 -7.12 -10.52
C GLU A 54 8.78 -7.16 -9.88
N VAL A 55 8.36 -6.06 -9.26
CA VAL A 55 7.09 -5.89 -8.55
C VAL A 55 6.08 -5.12 -9.40
N THR A 56 4.78 -5.27 -9.09
CA THR A 56 3.67 -4.63 -9.82
C THR A 56 3.21 -3.32 -9.16
N ASP A 57 2.04 -2.83 -9.57
CA ASP A 57 1.40 -1.65 -8.97
C ASP A 57 1.06 -1.85 -7.50
N ASP A 58 0.88 -3.08 -7.02
CA ASP A 58 0.66 -3.40 -5.61
C ASP A 58 1.78 -2.80 -4.72
N THR A 59 3.00 -3.23 -4.93
CA THR A 59 4.16 -2.74 -4.16
C THR A 59 4.49 -1.28 -4.50
N GLN A 60 4.44 -0.90 -5.78
CA GLN A 60 4.79 0.44 -6.21
C GLN A 60 3.87 1.50 -5.62
N MET A 61 2.55 1.27 -5.62
CA MET A 61 1.59 2.20 -5.01
C MET A 61 1.63 2.16 -3.48
N MET A 62 1.95 1.02 -2.87
CA MET A 62 2.20 0.93 -1.42
C MET A 62 3.37 1.83 -1.02
N LEU A 63 4.46 1.84 -1.78
CA LEU A 63 5.59 2.74 -1.56
C LEU A 63 5.20 4.21 -1.73
N CYS A 64 4.39 4.57 -2.74
CA CYS A 64 3.86 5.93 -2.89
C CYS A 64 3.12 6.42 -1.64
N VAL A 65 2.32 5.54 -1.01
CA VAL A 65 1.61 5.87 0.25
C VAL A 65 2.57 5.96 1.43
N ALA A 66 3.56 5.06 1.49
CA ALA A 66 4.57 5.07 2.54
C ALA A 66 5.40 6.37 2.52
N ASP A 67 5.89 6.78 1.35
CA ASP A 67 6.65 8.01 1.18
C ASP A 67 5.82 9.24 1.57
N ALA A 68 4.57 9.31 1.10
CA ALA A 68 3.67 10.40 1.49
C ALA A 68 3.43 10.46 3.01
N LEU A 69 3.40 9.30 3.67
CA LEU A 69 3.21 9.22 5.11
C LEU A 69 4.47 9.64 5.89
N ILE A 70 5.64 9.29 5.38
CA ILE A 70 6.94 9.66 5.95
C ILE A 70 7.15 11.17 5.83
N ASP A 71 6.84 11.75 4.66
CA ASP A 71 7.05 13.16 4.37
C ASP A 71 5.99 14.07 5.00
N SER A 72 4.85 13.51 5.43
CA SER A 72 3.77 14.28 6.05
C SER A 72 3.94 14.41 7.55
N ASP A 73 3.68 15.59 8.09
CA ASP A 73 3.45 15.75 9.52
C ASP A 73 2.01 15.37 9.85
N LEU A 74 1.79 14.07 10.06
CA LEU A 74 0.46 13.53 10.39
C LEU A 74 -0.13 14.07 11.69
N MET A 75 0.67 14.73 12.52
CA MET A 75 0.21 15.35 13.78
C MET A 75 -0.60 16.62 13.51
N PHE A 76 -0.41 17.28 12.35
CA PHE A 76 -0.95 18.62 12.08
C PHE A 76 -1.92 18.71 10.90
N GLY A 77 -2.19 17.64 10.16
CA GLY A 77 -3.21 17.73 9.11
C GLY A 77 -3.22 16.61 8.09
N SER A 78 -4.41 16.15 7.87
CA SER A 78 -4.73 15.12 6.89
C SER A 78 -4.47 15.54 5.42
N SER A 79 -4.47 16.85 5.14
CA SER A 79 -4.35 17.36 3.77
C SER A 79 -2.95 17.19 3.18
N SER A 80 -1.88 17.32 3.98
CA SER A 80 -0.50 17.12 3.49
C SER A 80 -0.25 15.68 3.08
N PHE A 81 -0.69 14.72 3.89
CA PHE A 81 -0.59 13.29 3.58
C PHE A 81 -1.34 12.93 2.28
N LEU A 82 -2.61 13.33 2.16
CA LEU A 82 -3.41 12.98 0.98
C LEU A 82 -2.90 13.71 -0.27
N SER A 83 -2.47 14.95 -0.13
CA SER A 83 -1.82 15.70 -1.23
C SER A 83 -0.50 15.03 -1.65
N GLY A 84 0.29 14.55 -0.70
CA GLY A 84 1.51 13.77 -0.96
C GLY A 84 1.19 12.47 -1.71
N CYS A 85 0.17 11.72 -1.28
CA CYS A 85 -0.29 10.53 -2.02
C CYS A 85 -0.67 10.86 -3.46
N CYS A 86 -1.44 11.95 -3.68
CA CYS A 86 -1.82 12.38 -5.03
C CYS A 86 -0.59 12.69 -5.89
N SER A 87 0.37 13.46 -5.36
CA SER A 87 1.60 13.81 -6.06
C SER A 87 2.42 12.57 -6.43
N ASN A 88 2.59 11.64 -5.49
CA ASN A 88 3.32 10.40 -5.70
C ASN A 88 2.62 9.49 -6.71
N PHE A 89 1.28 9.39 -6.66
CA PHE A 89 0.51 8.62 -7.66
C PHE A 89 0.63 9.21 -9.06
N VAL A 90 0.66 10.53 -9.19
CA VAL A 90 0.86 11.19 -10.50
C VAL A 90 2.28 10.97 -11.01
N ALA A 91 3.29 11.10 -10.16
CA ALA A 91 4.69 10.82 -10.53
C ALA A 91 4.86 9.36 -10.98
N TRP A 92 4.32 8.42 -10.20
CA TRP A 92 4.31 6.99 -10.55
C TRP A 92 3.56 6.73 -11.87
N PHE A 93 2.37 7.28 -12.07
CA PHE A 93 1.60 7.14 -13.31
C PHE A 93 2.38 7.64 -14.53
N ASN A 94 3.08 8.78 -14.39
CA ASN A 94 3.88 9.35 -15.46
C ASN A 94 5.15 8.54 -15.77
N SER A 95 5.62 7.69 -14.86
CA SER A 95 6.73 6.74 -15.10
C SER A 95 6.33 5.60 -16.04
N LYS A 96 5.05 5.50 -16.41
CA LYS A 96 4.48 4.46 -17.28
C LYS A 96 4.69 3.04 -16.72
N PRO A 97 4.16 2.75 -15.53
CA PRO A 97 4.28 1.42 -14.93
C PRO A 97 3.73 0.35 -15.88
N LYS A 98 4.31 -0.84 -15.83
CA LYS A 98 3.87 -1.99 -16.65
C LYS A 98 2.45 -2.41 -16.32
N ASP A 99 2.10 -2.32 -15.03
CA ASP A 99 0.77 -2.62 -14.54
C ASP A 99 0.11 -1.41 -13.89
N ILE A 100 -1.18 -1.29 -14.08
CA ILE A 100 -2.03 -0.32 -13.40
C ILE A 100 -3.50 -0.72 -13.50
N GLY A 101 -4.12 -0.98 -12.37
CA GLY A 101 -5.55 -1.29 -12.29
C GLY A 101 -6.45 -0.19 -12.88
N ASN A 102 -7.51 -0.57 -13.58
CA ASN A 102 -8.37 0.36 -14.32
C ASN A 102 -8.92 1.51 -13.44
N ALA A 103 -9.35 1.22 -12.21
CA ALA A 103 -9.86 2.24 -11.31
C ALA A 103 -8.78 3.27 -10.92
N CYS A 104 -7.56 2.82 -10.64
CA CYS A 104 -6.40 3.68 -10.36
C CYS A 104 -6.05 4.52 -11.59
N ARG A 105 -5.98 3.89 -12.76
CA ARG A 105 -5.68 4.56 -14.05
C ARG A 105 -6.68 5.68 -14.33
N GLU A 106 -7.97 5.39 -14.23
CA GLU A 106 -9.03 6.37 -14.50
C GLU A 106 -8.98 7.54 -13.52
N ALA A 107 -8.88 7.26 -12.22
CA ALA A 107 -8.84 8.31 -11.20
C ALA A 107 -7.63 9.22 -11.37
N ILE A 108 -6.43 8.64 -11.49
CA ILE A 108 -5.19 9.42 -11.63
C ILE A 108 -5.19 10.20 -12.95
N ALA A 109 -5.61 9.59 -14.07
CA ALA A 109 -5.66 10.27 -15.37
C ALA A 109 -6.58 11.50 -15.37
N ARG A 110 -7.71 11.43 -14.64
CA ARG A 110 -8.65 12.56 -14.49
C ARG A 110 -8.09 13.68 -13.61
N CYS A 111 -7.29 13.32 -12.61
CA CYS A 111 -6.85 14.22 -11.56
C CYS A 111 -5.46 14.81 -11.77
N LYS A 112 -4.62 14.21 -12.60
CA LYS A 112 -3.18 14.53 -12.71
C LYS A 112 -2.86 16.01 -13.05
N TYR A 113 -3.81 16.75 -13.59
CA TYR A 113 -3.65 18.17 -13.91
C TYR A 113 -4.52 19.08 -13.01
N LYS A 114 -5.14 18.49 -11.98
CA LYS A 114 -6.02 19.21 -11.06
C LYS A 114 -5.33 19.47 -9.73
N PRO A 115 -5.63 20.59 -9.06
CA PRO A 115 -5.18 20.81 -7.70
C PRO A 115 -5.78 19.77 -6.76
N PHE A 116 -5.11 19.48 -5.66
CA PHE A 116 -5.57 18.50 -4.68
C PHE A 116 -7.00 18.76 -4.18
N SER A 117 -7.38 20.02 -4.04
CA SER A 117 -8.72 20.42 -3.61
C SER A 117 -9.85 19.91 -4.50
N GLU A 118 -9.57 19.67 -5.79
CA GLU A 118 -10.53 19.15 -6.76
C GLU A 118 -10.46 17.61 -6.93
N TRP A 119 -9.45 16.96 -6.32
CA TRP A 119 -9.22 15.53 -6.55
C TRP A 119 -10.42 14.67 -6.16
N PHE A 120 -11.02 14.92 -5.01
CA PHE A 120 -12.17 14.14 -4.55
C PHE A 120 -13.41 14.31 -5.41
N ASP A 121 -13.62 15.49 -5.97
CA ASP A 121 -14.77 15.75 -6.85
C ASP A 121 -14.64 15.03 -8.21
N VAL A 122 -13.40 14.88 -8.68
CA VAL A 122 -13.08 14.31 -10.00
C VAL A 122 -12.83 12.80 -9.93
N ALA A 123 -12.17 12.32 -8.87
CA ALA A 123 -11.78 10.90 -8.70
C ALA A 123 -12.95 9.99 -8.31
N LEU A 124 -14.09 10.56 -7.91
CA LEU A 124 -15.22 9.81 -7.35
C LEU A 124 -15.83 8.80 -8.35
N SER A 125 -15.26 7.62 -8.36
CA SER A 125 -15.91 6.43 -8.93
C SER A 125 -16.51 5.60 -7.81
N LYS A 126 -17.78 5.84 -7.50
CA LYS A 126 -18.50 5.16 -6.40
C LYS A 126 -18.69 3.66 -6.63
N ASP A 127 -18.55 3.20 -7.87
CA ASP A 127 -18.90 1.85 -8.30
C ASP A 127 -17.70 0.91 -8.47
N LYS A 128 -16.49 1.39 -8.26
CA LYS A 128 -15.27 0.57 -8.44
C LYS A 128 -14.94 -0.21 -7.16
N LEU A 129 -14.91 -1.53 -7.28
CA LEU A 129 -14.67 -2.49 -6.19
C LEU A 129 -13.35 -3.26 -6.36
N GLY A 130 -12.38 -2.72 -7.06
CA GLY A 130 -11.06 -3.33 -7.19
C GLY A 130 -10.26 -3.33 -5.88
N ASN A 131 -9.20 -4.17 -5.82
CA ASN A 131 -8.30 -4.26 -4.68
C ASN A 131 -7.32 -3.08 -4.57
N GLY A 132 -7.26 -2.19 -5.57
CA GLY A 132 -6.28 -1.11 -5.66
C GLY A 132 -6.23 -0.12 -4.48
N ALA A 133 -7.26 -0.09 -3.61
CA ALA A 133 -7.22 0.62 -2.34
C ALA A 133 -6.57 -0.21 -1.23
N LEU A 134 -6.83 -1.52 -1.22
CA LEU A 134 -6.36 -2.45 -0.18
C LEU A 134 -4.87 -2.78 -0.33
N MET A 135 -4.42 -3.05 -1.55
CA MET A 135 -3.04 -3.44 -1.87
C MET A 135 -2.00 -2.44 -1.34
N ARG A 136 -2.34 -1.17 -1.23
CA ARG A 136 -1.41 -0.12 -0.79
C ARG A 136 -1.61 0.35 0.65
N CYS A 137 -2.45 -0.33 1.45
CA CYS A 137 -2.71 0.08 2.82
C CYS A 137 -1.77 -0.56 3.86
N LEU A 138 -0.82 -1.39 3.44
CA LEU A 138 0.09 -2.12 4.35
C LEU A 138 0.88 -1.20 5.28
N TYR A 139 1.53 -0.17 4.74
CA TYR A 139 2.44 0.66 5.56
C TYR A 139 1.71 1.43 6.68
N PRO A 140 0.63 2.19 6.42
CA PRO A 140 -0.15 2.80 7.50
C PRO A 140 -0.76 1.76 8.45
N ALA A 141 -1.14 0.57 7.96
CA ALA A 141 -1.66 -0.49 8.82
C ALA A 141 -0.59 -1.07 9.76
N ILE A 142 0.67 -1.20 9.32
CA ILE A 142 1.81 -1.56 10.17
C ILE A 142 2.00 -0.51 11.27
N LEU A 143 1.99 0.77 10.93
CA LEU A 143 2.15 1.85 11.91
C LEU A 143 1.01 1.85 12.94
N TYR A 144 -0.23 1.61 12.50
CA TYR A 144 -1.36 1.43 13.41
C TYR A 144 -1.16 0.21 14.33
N ALA A 145 -0.77 -0.92 13.78
CA ALA A 145 -0.56 -2.15 14.55
C ALA A 145 0.54 -2.01 15.62
N ILE A 146 1.56 -1.20 15.36
CA ILE A 146 2.67 -0.98 16.27
C ILE A 146 2.34 0.07 17.33
N THR A 147 1.75 1.19 16.93
CA THR A 147 1.56 2.38 17.78
C THR A 147 0.20 2.44 18.45
N GLY A 148 -0.82 1.80 17.88
CA GLY A 148 -2.22 1.94 18.27
C GLY A 148 -2.85 3.30 17.93
N LYS A 149 -2.09 4.20 17.26
CA LYS A 149 -2.58 5.54 16.94
C LYS A 149 -3.60 5.51 15.81
N VAL A 150 -4.83 5.91 16.08
CA VAL A 150 -5.98 5.90 15.17
C VAL A 150 -5.73 6.69 13.88
N VAL A 151 -4.85 7.70 13.91
CA VAL A 151 -4.47 8.48 12.73
C VAL A 151 -3.91 7.60 11.60
N PHE A 152 -3.17 6.53 11.92
CA PHE A 152 -2.65 5.62 10.89
C PHE A 152 -3.75 4.72 10.29
N LYS A 153 -4.72 4.31 11.10
CA LYS A 153 -5.92 3.61 10.62
C LYS A 153 -6.74 4.51 9.70
N TRP A 154 -6.91 5.78 10.09
CA TRP A 154 -7.55 6.78 9.25
C TRP A 154 -6.78 6.98 7.93
N ALA A 155 -5.44 7.04 7.96
CA ALA A 155 -4.62 7.15 6.75
C ALA A 155 -4.82 5.95 5.80
N ALA A 156 -4.86 4.73 6.33
CA ALA A 156 -5.16 3.52 5.56
C ALA A 156 -6.54 3.57 4.88
N GLU A 157 -7.55 4.08 5.58
CA GLU A 157 -8.91 4.22 5.03
C GLU A 157 -8.99 5.31 3.95
N THR A 158 -8.42 6.48 4.22
CA THR A 158 -8.65 7.68 3.40
C THR A 158 -7.82 7.70 2.12
N GLN A 159 -6.61 7.13 2.12
CA GLN A 159 -5.83 6.98 0.90
C GLN A 159 -6.60 6.19 -0.18
N GLY A 160 -7.42 5.22 0.24
CA GLY A 160 -8.26 4.44 -0.67
C GLY A 160 -9.25 5.31 -1.44
N ASN A 161 -9.80 6.34 -0.81
CA ASN A 161 -10.79 7.24 -1.41
C ASN A 161 -10.23 8.03 -2.60
N LEU A 162 -8.91 8.14 -2.74
CA LEU A 162 -8.29 8.84 -3.86
C LEU A 162 -8.54 8.16 -5.21
N THR A 163 -8.86 6.85 -5.21
CA THR A 163 -9.13 6.08 -6.43
C THR A 163 -10.35 5.17 -6.33
N HIS A 164 -10.75 4.78 -5.10
CA HIS A 164 -11.84 3.85 -4.83
C HIS A 164 -12.75 4.44 -3.75
N PHE A 165 -13.56 5.43 -4.10
CA PHE A 165 -14.49 6.06 -3.17
C PHE A 165 -15.71 5.18 -2.93
N ASN A 166 -15.51 4.04 -2.26
CA ASN A 166 -16.54 3.05 -2.01
C ASN A 166 -16.50 2.60 -0.54
N SER A 167 -17.67 2.46 0.08
CA SER A 167 -17.79 2.05 1.49
C SER A 167 -17.23 0.65 1.76
N VAL A 168 -17.34 -0.25 0.77
CA VAL A 168 -16.80 -1.61 0.84
C VAL A 168 -15.27 -1.57 0.88
N CYS A 169 -14.63 -0.82 -0.03
CA CYS A 169 -13.17 -0.66 -0.04
C CYS A 169 -12.67 -0.05 1.27
N ARG A 170 -13.35 0.98 1.78
CA ARG A 170 -13.02 1.60 3.07
C ARG A 170 -13.13 0.60 4.22
N ARG A 171 -14.17 -0.23 4.23
CA ARG A 171 -14.38 -1.25 5.25
C ARG A 171 -13.25 -2.28 5.24
N TYR A 172 -12.84 -2.79 4.07
CA TYR A 172 -11.74 -3.74 3.97
C TYR A 172 -10.41 -3.13 4.42
N ASN A 173 -10.11 -1.88 4.08
CA ASN A 173 -8.91 -1.20 4.57
C ASN A 173 -8.89 -1.12 6.11
N ARG A 174 -10.05 -0.86 6.73
CA ARG A 174 -10.22 -0.84 8.19
C ARG A 174 -9.99 -2.22 8.80
N GLU A 175 -10.67 -3.23 8.28
CA GLU A 175 -10.58 -4.63 8.74
C GLU A 175 -9.15 -5.15 8.62
N TYR A 176 -8.44 -4.80 7.56
CA TYR A 176 -7.03 -5.13 7.37
C TYR A 176 -6.14 -4.54 8.48
N CYS A 177 -6.37 -3.28 8.86
CA CYS A 177 -5.67 -2.65 9.98
C CYS A 177 -5.93 -3.37 11.30
N ASP A 178 -7.20 -3.73 11.57
CA ASP A 178 -7.58 -4.43 12.81
C ASP A 178 -7.00 -5.84 12.86
N ALA A 179 -6.96 -6.56 11.75
CA ALA A 179 -6.33 -7.87 11.64
C ALA A 179 -4.83 -7.80 11.94
N LEU A 180 -4.11 -6.86 11.33
CA LEU A 180 -2.67 -6.67 11.60
C LEU A 180 -2.40 -6.28 13.06
N GLN A 181 -3.23 -5.41 13.65
CA GLN A 181 -3.10 -5.05 15.05
C GLN A 181 -3.31 -6.27 15.96
N SER A 182 -4.31 -7.10 15.67
CA SER A 182 -4.59 -8.33 16.42
C SER A 182 -3.44 -9.33 16.35
N LEU A 183 -2.81 -9.49 15.19
CA LEU A 183 -1.62 -10.32 15.01
C LEU A 183 -0.42 -9.76 15.79
N SER A 184 -0.23 -8.44 15.75
CA SER A 184 0.84 -7.77 16.49
C SER A 184 0.69 -7.91 18.00
N SER A 185 -0.52 -7.79 18.55
CA SER A 185 -0.80 -7.90 19.98
C SER A 185 -0.58 -9.32 20.51
N ARG A 186 -0.99 -10.35 19.78
CA ARG A 186 -0.73 -11.76 20.12
C ARG A 186 0.77 -12.08 20.23
N CYS A 187 1.60 -11.39 19.45
CA CYS A 187 3.04 -11.53 19.55
C CYS A 187 3.64 -10.74 20.72
N ARG A 188 2.99 -9.65 21.19
CA ARG A 188 3.43 -8.88 22.37
C ARG A 188 3.16 -9.61 23.68
N SER A 189 2.04 -10.30 23.81
CA SER A 189 1.69 -11.05 25.01
C SER A 189 2.67 -12.20 25.32
N ARG A 190 3.51 -12.58 24.34
CA ARG A 190 4.59 -13.57 24.53
C ARG A 190 5.96 -12.94 24.89
N ARG A 191 6.09 -11.60 24.90
CA ARG A 191 7.35 -10.88 25.28
C ARG A 191 7.00 -9.51 25.85
N SER A 192 6.95 -9.40 27.17
CA SER A 192 6.93 -8.12 27.88
C SER A 192 8.26 -7.39 27.68
N GLY A 193 8.20 -6.13 27.22
CA GLY A 193 9.25 -5.14 27.29
C GLY A 193 9.98 -4.80 25.99
N VAL A 194 9.41 -3.91 25.18
CA VAL A 194 10.18 -3.14 24.19
C VAL A 194 9.60 -1.71 24.11
N SER A 195 10.42 -0.74 24.47
CA SER A 195 10.20 0.69 24.23
C SER A 195 10.50 0.99 22.77
N ILE A 196 9.59 1.71 22.10
CA ILE A 196 9.74 2.10 20.68
C ILE A 196 10.32 3.50 20.64
N PHE A 197 11.57 3.62 20.21
CA PHE A 197 12.16 4.89 19.79
C PHE A 197 11.72 5.16 18.34
N LEU A 198 10.94 6.21 18.14
CA LEU A 198 10.81 6.85 16.83
C LEU A 198 12.10 7.64 16.59
N PRO A 199 12.74 7.59 15.41
CA PRO A 199 13.89 8.43 15.15
C PRO A 199 13.47 9.89 15.21
N HIS A 200 14.03 10.65 16.16
CA HIS A 200 14.00 12.09 16.13
C HIS A 200 14.75 12.54 14.88
N GLN A 201 14.12 13.41 14.09
CA GLN A 201 14.83 14.17 13.07
C GLN A 201 16.00 14.87 13.75
N ALA A 202 17.22 14.52 13.34
CA ALA A 202 18.41 15.26 13.73
C ALA A 202 18.24 16.66 13.14
N GLY A 203 18.15 17.66 14.02
CA GLY A 203 18.08 19.05 13.63
C GLY A 203 19.29 19.42 12.78
N ALA A 204 19.02 20.07 11.66
CA ALA A 204 20.01 20.81 10.93
C ALA A 204 20.41 22.00 11.80
N GLU A 205 21.55 21.93 12.47
CA GLU A 205 22.24 23.10 12.99
C GLU A 205 23.27 23.57 11.97
N THR A 206 23.11 24.85 11.61
CA THR A 206 23.99 25.82 10.92
C THR A 206 24.53 25.45 9.57
#